data_e775a572340eafabec497f3adaec8d44
#
_entry.id   e775a572340eafabec497f3adaec8d44
#
_cell.length_a   1.000
_cell.length_b   1.000
_cell.length_c   1.000
_cell.angle_alpha   90.00
_cell.angle_beta   90.00
_cell.angle_gamma   90.00
#
_symmetry.space_group_name_H-M   'P 1'
#
loop_
_entity.id
_entity.type
_entity.pdbx_description
1 polymer ?
#
loop_
_entity_poly.entity_id
_entity_poly.type
_entity_poly.pdbx_seq_one_letter_code
_entity_poly.pdbx_strand_id
1 'polypeptide(L)'
;MASLGIRIIRFHFVLMAMLATMAASAQQLQEGDLLFSCTQEPNAITDVTSGVAHLPIDHVAVVHRIGGAQGPLFVIEAVKPAVCLTPIDTFMYNNPQVMVGRVNQAFDVHTSVKRCLRMVGKPYDDLYLPGDSAVYCSELVQMNYVLEDGSRVFETVPMSFHDSSGQITDYWIDFYSSRGMEVPEGEPGTNPGELSRRPMVTIIGSYHPE
;
A
#
# COMPACT_ATOMS: atom_id res chain seq x y z
N MET A 1 48.78 18.54 -67.99
CA MET A 1 47.36 18.38 -67.63
C MET A 1 47.32 17.56 -66.37
N ALA A 2 47.09 18.18 -65.20
CA ALA A 2 47.12 17.56 -63.90
C ALA A 2 45.68 17.19 -63.47
N SER A 3 45.44 15.90 -63.21
CA SER A 3 44.18 15.38 -62.72
C SER A 3 44.14 15.55 -61.20
N LEU A 4 43.18 16.32 -60.76
CA LEU A 4 42.92 16.60 -59.35
C LEU A 4 42.05 15.47 -58.75
N GLY A 5 42.67 14.58 -57.94
CA GLY A 5 41.97 13.51 -57.27
C GLY A 5 41.28 14.03 -55.99
N ILE A 6 39.94 14.03 -55.99
CA ILE A 6 39.13 14.36 -54.80
C ILE A 6 39.13 13.17 -53.84
N ARG A 7 39.77 13.32 -52.66
CA ARG A 7 39.69 12.39 -51.55
C ARG A 7 38.40 12.66 -50.82
N ILE A 8 37.44 11.71 -50.91
CA ILE A 8 36.24 11.70 -50.11
C ILE A 8 36.61 11.17 -48.72
N ILE A 9 36.65 12.06 -47.74
CA ILE A 9 36.77 11.69 -46.33
C ILE A 9 35.41 11.21 -45.85
N ARG A 10 35.27 9.89 -45.66
CA ARG A 10 34.09 9.31 -45.00
C ARG A 10 34.17 9.60 -43.51
N PHE A 11 33.39 10.56 -43.02
CA PHE A 11 33.11 10.72 -41.61
C PHE A 11 32.23 9.56 -41.14
N HIS A 12 32.79 8.63 -40.38
CA HIS A 12 32.03 7.65 -39.64
C HIS A 12 31.53 8.35 -38.40
N PHE A 13 30.26 8.74 -38.39
CA PHE A 13 29.55 9.08 -37.16
C PHE A 13 29.37 7.80 -36.37
N VAL A 14 30.20 7.61 -35.35
CA VAL A 14 29.97 6.63 -34.30
C VAL A 14 28.86 7.20 -33.43
N LEU A 15 27.63 6.82 -33.72
CA LEU A 15 26.48 7.08 -32.85
C LEU A 15 26.64 6.18 -31.61
N MET A 16 27.29 6.74 -30.60
CA MET A 16 27.38 6.11 -29.28
C MET A 16 25.98 6.20 -28.63
N ALA A 17 25.19 5.15 -28.85
CA ALA A 17 23.93 4.98 -28.11
C ALA A 17 24.29 4.79 -26.62
N MET A 18 24.17 5.85 -25.84
CA MET A 18 24.09 5.76 -24.39
C MET A 18 22.80 5.00 -24.11
N LEU A 19 22.90 3.68 -23.94
CA LEU A 19 21.92 2.94 -23.16
C LEU A 19 22.02 3.47 -21.72
N ALA A 20 21.15 4.42 -21.38
CA ALA A 20 20.85 4.69 -20.00
C ALA A 20 20.19 3.42 -19.45
N THR A 21 20.98 2.55 -18.86
CA THR A 21 20.48 1.52 -17.95
C THR A 21 19.85 2.32 -16.80
N MET A 22 18.55 2.49 -16.83
CA MET A 22 17.80 2.80 -15.64
C MET A 22 17.98 1.57 -14.74
N ALA A 23 19.03 1.57 -13.93
CA ALA A 23 19.07 0.74 -12.76
C ALA A 23 17.80 1.09 -12.00
N ALA A 24 16.87 0.15 -11.92
CA ALA A 24 15.76 0.24 -10.98
C ALA A 24 16.45 0.30 -9.61
N SER A 25 16.66 1.52 -9.12
CA SER A 25 17.14 1.72 -7.75
C SER A 25 16.14 1.01 -6.87
N ALA A 26 16.55 -0.06 -6.20
CA ALA A 26 15.73 -0.70 -5.21
C ALA A 26 15.18 0.40 -4.31
N GLN A 27 13.86 0.56 -4.31
CA GLN A 27 13.21 1.68 -3.64
C GLN A 27 13.50 1.56 -2.15
N GLN A 28 14.30 2.47 -1.59
CA GLN A 28 14.64 2.42 -0.19
C GLN A 28 13.39 2.75 0.64
N LEU A 29 12.89 1.74 1.36
CA LEU A 29 11.78 1.90 2.29
C LEU A 29 12.15 2.85 3.43
N GLN A 30 11.25 3.74 3.76
CA GLN A 30 11.36 4.68 4.88
C GLN A 30 10.37 4.30 5.99
N GLU A 31 10.67 4.75 7.20
CA GLU A 31 9.76 4.63 8.35
C GLU A 31 8.41 5.25 8.00
N GLY A 32 7.32 4.51 8.23
CA GLY A 32 5.98 4.98 7.92
C GLY A 32 5.59 4.94 6.44
N ASP A 33 6.37 4.30 5.55
CA ASP A 33 5.87 3.97 4.22
C ASP A 33 4.73 2.94 4.34
N LEU A 34 3.81 2.98 3.40
CA LEU A 34 2.70 2.05 3.29
C LEU A 34 3.01 0.99 2.24
N LEU A 35 2.90 -0.27 2.59
CA LEU A 35 3.04 -1.38 1.65
C LEU A 35 1.64 -1.90 1.29
N PHE A 36 1.23 -1.66 0.06
CA PHE A 36 -0.04 -2.11 -0.49
C PHE A 36 0.15 -3.43 -1.22
N SER A 37 -0.44 -4.51 -0.71
CA SER A 37 -0.39 -5.83 -1.34
C SER A 37 -1.45 -5.95 -2.41
N CYS A 38 -1.04 -6.45 -3.58
CA CYS A 38 -1.94 -6.77 -4.68
C CYS A 38 -2.14 -8.29 -4.73
N THR A 39 -3.38 -8.74 -4.64
CA THR A 39 -3.69 -10.16 -4.81
C THR A 39 -3.57 -10.57 -6.27
N GLN A 40 -3.23 -11.84 -6.52
CA GLN A 40 -3.23 -12.42 -7.85
C GLN A 40 -4.60 -13.00 -8.25
N GLU A 41 -5.39 -13.37 -7.24
CA GLU A 41 -6.73 -13.92 -7.43
C GLU A 41 -7.77 -12.97 -6.82
N PRO A 42 -8.88 -12.72 -7.51
CA PRO A 42 -9.98 -11.95 -6.94
C PRO A 42 -10.45 -12.53 -5.60
N ASN A 43 -10.81 -11.64 -4.70
CA ASN A 43 -11.36 -12.01 -3.39
C ASN A 43 -12.45 -11.00 -2.97
N ALA A 44 -13.15 -11.31 -1.89
CA ALA A 44 -14.27 -10.51 -1.42
C ALA A 44 -13.94 -9.01 -1.22
N ILE A 45 -12.68 -8.68 -0.89
CA ILE A 45 -12.25 -7.29 -0.75
C ILE A 45 -12.10 -6.66 -2.14
N THR A 46 -11.40 -7.33 -3.08
CA THR A 46 -11.15 -6.78 -4.42
C THR A 46 -12.38 -6.78 -5.32
N ASP A 47 -13.40 -7.56 -4.99
CA ASP A 47 -14.68 -7.53 -5.70
C ASP A 47 -15.43 -6.21 -5.48
N VAL A 48 -15.24 -5.59 -4.32
CA VAL A 48 -15.95 -4.36 -3.92
C VAL A 48 -15.02 -3.14 -3.77
N THR A 49 -13.71 -3.32 -3.96
CA THR A 49 -12.73 -2.22 -3.88
C THR A 49 -11.79 -2.22 -5.06
N SER A 50 -11.24 -1.06 -5.39
CA SER A 50 -10.24 -0.91 -6.44
C SER A 50 -9.13 0.00 -5.95
N GLY A 51 -7.89 -0.40 -6.17
CA GLY A 51 -6.71 0.39 -5.84
C GLY A 51 -6.35 1.42 -6.92
N VAL A 52 -5.23 2.09 -6.71
CA VAL A 52 -4.62 2.97 -7.71
C VAL A 52 -4.39 2.21 -9.02
N ALA A 53 -4.61 2.86 -10.14
CA ALA A 53 -4.52 2.27 -11.49
C ALA A 53 -5.34 0.97 -11.64
N HIS A 54 -6.44 0.83 -10.90
CA HIS A 54 -7.32 -0.35 -10.88
C HIS A 54 -6.63 -1.63 -10.37
N LEU A 55 -5.54 -1.51 -9.61
CA LEU A 55 -4.86 -2.66 -9.03
C LEU A 55 -5.74 -3.35 -7.96
N PRO A 56 -5.70 -4.70 -7.89
CA PRO A 56 -6.47 -5.49 -6.93
C PRO A 56 -5.80 -5.47 -5.55
N ILE A 57 -5.83 -4.32 -4.89
CA ILE A 57 -5.23 -4.13 -3.57
C ILE A 57 -6.19 -4.60 -2.49
N ASP A 58 -5.78 -5.59 -1.69
CA ASP A 58 -6.58 -6.18 -0.62
C ASP A 58 -5.98 -6.03 0.78
N HIS A 59 -4.72 -5.56 0.87
CA HIS A 59 -4.05 -5.40 2.16
C HIS A 59 -3.13 -4.17 2.17
N VAL A 60 -2.88 -3.63 3.37
CA VAL A 60 -1.89 -2.58 3.61
C VAL A 60 -1.18 -2.80 4.95
N ALA A 61 0.13 -2.58 4.95
CA ALA A 61 0.99 -2.66 6.12
C ALA A 61 1.86 -1.41 6.25
N VAL A 62 2.38 -1.15 7.45
CA VAL A 62 3.19 0.03 7.79
C VAL A 62 4.65 -0.37 7.96
N VAL A 63 5.57 0.26 7.24
CA VAL A 63 7.00 0.00 7.37
C VAL A 63 7.53 0.52 8.70
N HIS A 64 8.30 -0.33 9.38
CA HIS A 64 8.98 -0.01 10.64
C HIS A 64 10.41 -0.54 10.68
N ARG A 65 11.35 0.28 11.17
CA ARG A 65 12.74 -0.12 11.44
C ARG A 65 13.00 -0.23 12.92
N ILE A 66 13.43 -1.39 13.38
CA ILE A 66 13.79 -1.59 14.78
C ILE A 66 15.24 -1.14 14.99
N GLY A 67 15.47 -0.24 15.97
CA GLY A 67 16.82 0.20 16.31
C GLY A 67 17.40 1.32 15.43
N GLY A 68 16.56 2.01 14.66
CA GLY A 68 16.94 3.19 13.88
C GLY A 68 17.23 2.89 12.39
N ALA A 69 17.76 3.88 11.67
CA ALA A 69 17.84 3.92 10.21
C ALA A 69 18.57 2.73 9.54
N GLN A 70 19.45 2.06 10.24
CA GLN A 70 20.20 0.89 9.75
C GLN A 70 19.71 -0.45 10.34
N GLY A 71 18.66 -0.40 11.15
CA GLY A 71 18.09 -1.58 11.78
C GLY A 71 17.27 -2.45 10.82
N PRO A 72 16.94 -3.68 11.25
CA PRO A 72 16.14 -4.57 10.43
C PRO A 72 14.75 -4.00 10.16
N LEU A 73 14.26 -4.30 8.94
CA LEU A 73 12.94 -3.88 8.48
C LEU A 73 11.87 -4.89 8.92
N PHE A 74 10.79 -4.33 9.42
CA PHE A 74 9.55 -5.01 9.72
C PHE A 74 8.40 -4.25 9.08
N VAL A 75 7.24 -4.86 9.06
CA VAL A 75 5.96 -4.18 8.89
C VAL A 75 5.11 -4.38 10.13
N ILE A 76 4.29 -3.37 10.42
CA ILE A 76 3.20 -3.46 11.40
C ILE A 76 1.94 -3.68 10.57
N GLU A 77 1.25 -4.78 10.79
CA GLU A 77 0.08 -5.14 9.99
C GLU A 77 -1.04 -5.72 10.85
N ALA A 78 -2.28 -5.41 10.48
CA ALA A 78 -3.45 -6.06 11.04
C ALA A 78 -3.84 -7.23 10.12
N VAL A 79 -3.62 -8.43 10.63
CA VAL A 79 -3.98 -9.72 10.02
C VAL A 79 -4.57 -10.62 11.09
N LYS A 80 -5.25 -11.70 10.70
CA LYS A 80 -5.75 -12.68 11.67
C LYS A 80 -4.59 -13.43 12.35
N PRO A 81 -4.62 -13.62 13.68
CA PRO A 81 -5.71 -13.25 14.58
C PRO A 81 -5.61 -11.82 15.15
N ALA A 82 -4.50 -11.12 15.00
CA ALA A 82 -4.25 -9.82 15.63
C ALA A 82 -3.20 -9.00 14.90
N VAL A 83 -3.12 -7.71 15.23
CA VAL A 83 -2.02 -6.84 14.78
C VAL A 83 -0.69 -7.42 15.22
N CYS A 84 0.27 -7.51 14.30
CA CYS A 84 1.58 -8.07 14.56
C CYS A 84 2.71 -7.28 13.89
N LEU A 85 3.94 -7.62 14.31
CA LEU A 85 5.17 -7.22 13.66
C LEU A 85 5.66 -8.39 12.81
N THR A 86 5.73 -8.18 11.50
CA THR A 86 6.19 -9.19 10.54
C THR A 86 7.53 -8.78 9.94
N PRO A 87 8.58 -9.61 9.97
CA PRO A 87 9.81 -9.34 9.24
C PRO A 87 9.51 -9.07 7.77
N ILE A 88 10.22 -8.12 7.16
CA ILE A 88 9.97 -7.72 5.77
C ILE A 88 10.03 -8.89 4.79
N ASP A 89 11.01 -9.80 4.97
CA ASP A 89 11.15 -10.97 4.09
C ASP A 89 9.96 -11.93 4.19
N THR A 90 9.42 -12.12 5.40
CA THR A 90 8.21 -12.92 5.63
C THR A 90 6.99 -12.26 5.00
N PHE A 91 6.86 -10.93 5.16
CA PHE A 91 5.79 -10.17 4.53
C PHE A 91 5.85 -10.29 2.99
N MET A 92 7.02 -10.13 2.39
CA MET A 92 7.20 -10.23 0.95
C MET A 92 7.00 -11.65 0.40
N TYR A 93 7.38 -12.68 1.18
CA TYR A 93 7.09 -14.06 0.81
C TYR A 93 5.59 -14.32 0.71
N ASN A 94 4.81 -13.77 1.64
CA ASN A 94 3.35 -13.91 1.65
C ASN A 94 2.65 -12.98 0.63
N ASN A 95 3.31 -11.89 0.24
CA ASN A 95 2.76 -10.84 -0.62
C ASN A 95 3.74 -10.55 -1.77
N PRO A 96 3.76 -11.35 -2.84
CA PRO A 96 4.79 -11.23 -3.89
C PRO A 96 4.65 -9.99 -4.77
N GLN A 97 3.51 -9.30 -4.72
CA GLN A 97 3.26 -8.06 -5.46
C GLN A 97 2.90 -6.93 -4.51
N VAL A 98 3.85 -6.04 -4.27
CA VAL A 98 3.71 -4.94 -3.31
C VAL A 98 4.04 -3.61 -3.97
N MET A 99 3.12 -2.65 -3.83
CA MET A 99 3.33 -1.25 -4.18
C MET A 99 3.70 -0.45 -2.93
N VAL A 100 4.66 0.45 -3.07
CA VAL A 100 5.06 1.33 -1.97
C VAL A 100 4.34 2.67 -2.11
N GLY A 101 3.55 3.00 -1.12
CA GLY A 101 2.94 4.31 -0.96
C GLY A 101 3.66 5.13 0.10
N ARG A 102 3.87 6.40 -0.18
CA ARG A 102 4.45 7.36 0.76
C ARG A 102 3.52 8.54 0.96
N VAL A 103 3.31 8.93 2.21
CA VAL A 103 2.57 10.16 2.52
C VAL A 103 3.39 11.36 2.02
N ASN A 104 2.79 12.18 1.16
CA ASN A 104 3.45 13.27 0.44
C ASN A 104 3.26 14.65 1.07
N GLN A 105 2.74 14.68 2.30
CA GLN A 105 2.62 15.89 3.12
C GLN A 105 3.33 15.70 4.45
N ALA A 106 3.65 16.80 5.13
CA ALA A 106 4.23 16.73 6.47
C ALA A 106 3.26 16.06 7.44
N PHE A 107 3.74 15.04 8.16
CA PHE A 107 3.00 14.36 9.22
C PHE A 107 3.99 13.86 10.29
N ASP A 108 3.49 13.59 11.49
CA ASP A 108 4.31 13.07 12.58
C ASP A 108 4.54 11.56 12.41
N VAL A 109 5.55 11.20 11.62
CA VAL A 109 5.94 9.81 11.33
C VAL A 109 6.20 9.04 12.62
N HIS A 110 6.97 9.65 13.55
CA HIS A 110 7.36 8.98 14.79
C HIS A 110 6.15 8.64 15.67
N THR A 111 5.27 9.62 15.89
CA THR A 111 4.05 9.39 16.65
C THR A 111 3.13 8.41 15.95
N SER A 112 2.98 8.51 14.63
CA SER A 112 2.14 7.61 13.82
C SER A 112 2.57 6.15 13.95
N VAL A 113 3.84 5.86 13.69
CA VAL A 113 4.38 4.50 13.82
C VAL A 113 4.32 4.00 15.27
N LYS A 114 4.63 4.86 16.25
CA LYS A 114 4.49 4.50 17.66
C LYS A 114 3.07 4.17 18.06
N ARG A 115 2.07 4.84 17.47
CA ARG A 115 0.65 4.51 17.68
C ARG A 115 0.30 3.16 17.06
N CYS A 116 0.77 2.87 15.83
CA CYS A 116 0.60 1.54 15.22
C CYS A 116 1.23 0.44 16.07
N LEU A 117 2.43 0.66 16.62
CA LEU A 117 3.10 -0.30 17.50
C LEU A 117 2.31 -0.61 18.78
N ARG A 118 1.57 0.37 19.33
CA ARG A 118 0.71 0.15 20.50
C ARG A 118 -0.51 -0.72 20.20
N MET A 119 -0.84 -0.89 18.91
CA MET A 119 -1.92 -1.77 18.47
C MET A 119 -1.49 -3.25 18.40
N VAL A 120 -0.19 -3.56 18.47
CA VAL A 120 0.29 -4.95 18.41
C VAL A 120 -0.39 -5.79 19.50
N GLY A 121 -0.96 -6.93 19.09
CA GLY A 121 -1.78 -7.80 19.92
C GLY A 121 -3.28 -7.47 19.92
N LYS A 122 -3.70 -6.34 19.34
CA LYS A 122 -5.12 -6.01 19.21
C LYS A 122 -5.78 -6.97 18.20
N PRO A 123 -6.98 -7.55 18.53
CA PRO A 123 -7.66 -8.48 17.63
C PRO A 123 -7.90 -7.92 16.22
N TYR A 124 -7.90 -8.79 15.23
CA TYR A 124 -8.33 -8.43 13.86
C TYR A 124 -9.84 -8.25 13.80
N ASP A 125 -10.29 -7.14 13.20
CA ASP A 125 -11.71 -6.91 12.97
C ASP A 125 -12.18 -7.59 11.69
N ASP A 126 -12.87 -8.72 11.86
CA ASP A 126 -13.49 -9.46 10.76
C ASP A 126 -14.78 -8.81 10.24
N LEU A 127 -15.38 -7.95 11.05
CA LEU A 127 -16.70 -7.39 10.76
C LEU A 127 -16.59 -6.02 10.06
N TYR A 128 -15.40 -5.44 10.01
CA TYR A 128 -15.16 -4.12 9.40
C TYR A 128 -16.10 -3.04 9.96
N LEU A 129 -16.42 -3.11 11.25
CA LEU A 129 -17.34 -2.19 11.90
C LEU A 129 -16.59 -1.01 12.53
N PRO A 130 -17.22 0.16 12.63
CA PRO A 130 -16.65 1.25 13.40
C PRO A 130 -16.45 0.84 14.86
N GLY A 131 -15.26 1.07 15.40
CA GLY A 131 -14.98 0.74 16.80
C GLY A 131 -13.48 0.74 17.11
N ASP A 132 -13.17 0.45 18.38
CA ASP A 132 -11.79 0.39 18.85
C ASP A 132 -11.42 -0.91 19.58
N SER A 133 -12.31 -1.91 19.60
CA SER A 133 -12.06 -3.21 20.23
C SER A 133 -11.20 -4.15 19.37
N ALA A 134 -11.31 -4.05 18.06
CA ALA A 134 -10.55 -4.77 17.04
C ALA A 134 -10.12 -3.80 15.95
N VAL A 135 -9.29 -4.22 15.00
CA VAL A 135 -8.81 -3.35 13.92
C VAL A 135 -8.46 -4.15 12.67
N TYR A 136 -8.84 -3.67 11.49
CA TYR A 136 -8.43 -4.25 10.20
C TYR A 136 -7.29 -3.43 9.55
N CYS A 137 -6.72 -3.91 8.45
CA CYS A 137 -5.45 -3.42 7.93
C CYS A 137 -5.45 -1.92 7.60
N SER A 138 -6.42 -1.42 6.84
CA SER A 138 -6.49 -0.01 6.47
C SER A 138 -6.96 0.88 7.63
N GLU A 139 -7.76 0.36 8.54
CA GLU A 139 -8.15 1.07 9.76
C GLU A 139 -6.95 1.29 10.69
N LEU A 140 -6.03 0.31 10.79
CA LEU A 140 -4.77 0.49 11.50
C LEU A 140 -4.02 1.75 11.02
N VAL A 141 -3.97 1.97 9.72
CA VAL A 141 -3.34 3.17 9.13
C VAL A 141 -4.19 4.41 9.43
N GLN A 142 -5.48 4.38 9.14
CA GLN A 142 -6.39 5.52 9.27
C GLN A 142 -6.44 6.06 10.70
N MET A 143 -6.49 5.19 11.71
CA MET A 143 -6.57 5.57 13.11
C MET A 143 -5.28 6.16 13.67
N ASN A 144 -4.12 5.79 13.12
CA ASN A 144 -2.83 6.04 13.74
C ASN A 144 -1.94 7.04 13.01
N TYR A 145 -2.20 7.33 11.73
CA TYR A 145 -1.45 8.37 11.02
C TYR A 145 -1.97 9.76 11.40
N VAL A 146 -1.08 10.56 12.00
CA VAL A 146 -1.45 11.88 12.55
C VAL A 146 -0.51 12.97 12.03
N LEU A 147 -1.08 14.16 11.89
CA LEU A 147 -0.35 15.40 11.66
C LEU A 147 0.33 15.87 12.96
N GLU A 148 1.16 16.91 12.87
CA GLU A 148 1.86 17.48 14.04
C GLU A 148 0.88 18.04 15.10
N ASP A 149 -0.31 18.49 14.71
CA ASP A 149 -1.35 18.95 15.61
C ASP A 149 -2.20 17.83 16.24
N GLY A 150 -1.91 16.57 15.88
CA GLY A 150 -2.60 15.38 16.36
C GLY A 150 -3.87 15.01 15.58
N SER A 151 -4.28 15.81 14.60
CA SER A 151 -5.37 15.45 13.68
C SER A 151 -4.97 14.29 12.77
N ARG A 152 -5.96 13.59 12.19
CA ARG A 152 -5.69 12.42 11.35
C ARG A 152 -5.22 12.83 9.96
N VAL A 153 -4.28 12.07 9.39
CA VAL A 153 -3.87 12.19 7.99
C VAL A 153 -4.98 11.67 7.06
N PHE A 154 -5.66 10.61 7.48
CA PHE A 154 -6.69 9.92 6.71
C PHE A 154 -8.04 10.00 7.43
N GLU A 155 -9.01 10.62 6.79
CA GLU A 155 -10.40 10.60 7.25
C GLU A 155 -11.09 9.29 6.82
N THR A 156 -12.11 8.88 7.56
CA THR A 156 -12.98 7.77 7.13
C THR A 156 -13.81 8.15 5.91
N VAL A 157 -14.24 7.14 5.16
CA VAL A 157 -15.19 7.28 4.06
C VAL A 157 -16.39 6.36 4.31
N PRO A 158 -17.55 6.63 3.72
CA PRO A 158 -18.62 5.63 3.69
C PRO A 158 -18.10 4.35 3.04
N MET A 159 -18.19 3.23 3.75
CA MET A 159 -17.82 1.92 3.20
C MET A 159 -18.84 1.46 2.18
N SER A 160 -18.39 0.77 1.15
CA SER A 160 -19.28 0.18 0.16
C SER A 160 -18.93 -1.29 -0.06
N PHE A 161 -19.96 -2.11 -0.14
CA PHE A 161 -19.90 -3.53 -0.39
C PHE A 161 -20.47 -3.88 -1.78
N HIS A 162 -20.61 -2.85 -2.65
CA HIS A 162 -21.08 -2.99 -4.01
C HIS A 162 -19.93 -3.36 -4.95
N ASP A 163 -20.22 -4.27 -5.85
CA ASP A 163 -19.33 -4.61 -6.97
C ASP A 163 -19.44 -3.56 -8.11
N SER A 164 -18.75 -3.82 -9.21
CA SER A 164 -18.76 -2.95 -10.39
C SER A 164 -20.12 -2.87 -11.10
N SER A 165 -21.06 -3.76 -10.81
CA SER A 165 -22.44 -3.73 -11.31
C SER A 165 -23.35 -2.85 -10.45
N GLY A 166 -22.86 -2.39 -9.29
CA GLY A 166 -23.63 -1.62 -8.32
C GLY A 166 -24.52 -2.48 -7.43
N GLN A 167 -24.22 -3.76 -7.29
CA GLN A 167 -24.93 -4.68 -6.40
C GLN A 167 -24.04 -5.09 -5.23
N ILE A 168 -24.61 -5.20 -4.02
CA ILE A 168 -23.92 -5.84 -2.90
C ILE A 168 -23.73 -7.31 -3.27
N THR A 169 -22.51 -7.82 -3.17
CA THR A 169 -22.20 -9.18 -3.58
C THR A 169 -22.84 -10.20 -2.63
N ASP A 170 -23.20 -11.38 -3.16
CA ASP A 170 -23.78 -12.46 -2.37
C ASP A 170 -22.87 -12.86 -1.20
N TYR A 171 -21.54 -12.81 -1.41
CA TYR A 171 -20.57 -13.08 -0.34
C TYR A 171 -20.82 -12.21 0.90
N TRP A 172 -20.98 -10.90 0.74
CA TRP A 172 -21.16 -9.99 1.88
C TRP A 172 -22.54 -10.13 2.50
N ILE A 173 -23.56 -10.37 1.68
CA ILE A 173 -24.93 -10.65 2.18
C ILE A 173 -24.90 -11.89 3.08
N ASP A 174 -24.32 -13.00 2.60
CA ASP A 174 -24.23 -14.25 3.36
C ASP A 174 -23.32 -14.12 4.59
N PHE A 175 -22.21 -13.38 4.44
CA PHE A 175 -21.27 -13.16 5.54
C PHE A 175 -21.94 -12.50 6.75
N TYR A 176 -22.66 -11.41 6.54
CA TYR A 176 -23.32 -10.69 7.64
C TYR A 176 -24.62 -11.37 8.09
N SER A 177 -25.44 -11.87 7.18
CA SER A 177 -26.69 -12.54 7.53
C SER A 177 -26.47 -13.81 8.38
N SER A 178 -25.41 -14.58 8.09
CA SER A 178 -25.02 -15.75 8.91
C SER A 178 -24.67 -15.40 10.36
N ARG A 179 -24.40 -14.11 10.64
CA ARG A 179 -24.10 -13.56 11.96
C ARG A 179 -25.27 -12.79 12.56
N GLY A 180 -26.43 -12.82 11.90
CA GLY A 180 -27.63 -12.08 12.32
C GLY A 180 -27.50 -10.57 12.17
N MET A 181 -26.65 -10.11 11.22
CA MET A 181 -26.35 -8.69 10.96
C MET A 181 -26.77 -8.31 9.55
N GLU A 182 -27.02 -7.03 9.35
CA GLU A 182 -27.11 -6.43 8.02
C GLU A 182 -25.72 -6.00 7.54
N VAL A 183 -25.55 -5.91 6.21
CA VAL A 183 -24.31 -5.38 5.62
C VAL A 183 -24.15 -3.92 6.05
N PRO A 184 -23.02 -3.51 6.65
CA PRO A 184 -22.82 -2.15 7.15
C PRO A 184 -22.47 -1.17 6.02
N GLU A 185 -23.31 -1.13 5.00
CA GLU A 185 -23.18 -0.23 3.85
C GLU A 185 -23.31 1.22 4.31
N GLY A 186 -22.37 2.06 3.91
CA GLY A 186 -22.36 3.47 4.25
C GLY A 186 -21.79 3.81 5.63
N GLU A 187 -21.50 2.83 6.47
CA GLU A 187 -20.84 3.08 7.77
C GLU A 187 -19.43 3.68 7.55
N PRO A 188 -18.97 4.56 8.46
CA PRO A 188 -17.66 5.17 8.33
C PRO A 188 -16.55 4.13 8.49
N GLY A 189 -15.67 4.05 7.51
CA GLY A 189 -14.54 3.12 7.51
C GLY A 189 -13.47 3.49 6.50
N THR A 190 -12.72 2.51 6.05
CA THR A 190 -11.66 2.66 5.07
C THR A 190 -11.38 1.31 4.40
N ASN A 191 -10.69 1.31 3.26
CA ASN A 191 -10.16 0.09 2.66
C ASN A 191 -8.78 0.36 2.02
N PRO A 192 -7.95 -0.67 1.84
CA PRO A 192 -6.58 -0.48 1.36
C PRO A 192 -6.53 0.06 -0.08
N GLY A 193 -7.45 -0.35 -0.95
CA GLY A 193 -7.56 0.17 -2.30
C GLY A 193 -7.88 1.66 -2.33
N GLU A 194 -8.82 2.10 -1.50
CA GLU A 194 -9.18 3.51 -1.37
C GLU A 194 -8.02 4.33 -0.81
N LEU A 195 -7.34 3.86 0.24
CA LEU A 195 -6.16 4.54 0.80
C LEU A 195 -5.07 4.74 -0.25
N SER A 196 -4.85 3.77 -1.14
CA SER A 196 -3.82 3.87 -2.19
C SER A 196 -4.09 4.97 -3.21
N ARG A 197 -5.33 5.46 -3.31
CA ARG A 197 -5.78 6.52 -4.23
C ARG A 197 -5.92 7.89 -3.59
N ARG A 198 -5.67 8.00 -2.27
CA ARG A 198 -5.77 9.28 -1.56
C ARG A 198 -4.75 10.28 -2.09
N PRO A 199 -5.13 11.57 -2.28
CA PRO A 199 -4.22 12.60 -2.80
C PRO A 199 -2.94 12.77 -1.96
N MET A 200 -3.00 12.47 -0.65
CA MET A 200 -1.85 12.52 0.23
C MET A 200 -0.95 11.28 0.16
N VAL A 201 -1.27 10.29 -0.68
CA VAL A 201 -0.42 9.09 -0.91
C VAL A 201 0.15 9.15 -2.31
N THR A 202 1.45 9.11 -2.44
CA THR A 202 2.16 8.94 -3.71
C THR A 202 2.66 7.51 -3.80
N ILE A 203 2.26 6.79 -4.85
CA ILE A 203 2.87 5.49 -5.16
C ILE A 203 4.24 5.76 -5.78
N ILE A 204 5.28 5.29 -5.11
CA ILE A 204 6.68 5.54 -5.49
C ILE A 204 7.34 4.36 -6.24
N GLY A 205 6.64 3.25 -6.39
CA GLY A 205 7.07 2.08 -7.15
C GLY A 205 6.65 0.76 -6.51
N SER A 206 7.14 -0.34 -7.07
CA SER A 206 7.04 -1.67 -6.47
C SER A 206 8.24 -1.94 -5.57
N TYR A 207 8.06 -2.73 -4.52
CA TYR A 207 9.17 -3.19 -3.69
C TYR A 207 9.53 -4.63 -4.05
N HIS A 208 10.83 -4.84 -4.28
CA HIS A 208 11.42 -6.16 -4.49
C HIS A 208 12.64 -6.23 -3.56
N PRO A 209 12.69 -7.13 -2.58
CA PRO A 209 13.88 -7.34 -1.77
C PRO A 209 15.04 -7.82 -2.66
N GLU A 210 16.26 -7.37 -2.35
CA GLU A 210 17.50 -7.80 -3.02
C GLU A 210 17.87 -9.24 -2.67
#